data_d8e26158ae0ee5d3b94fc34bd7fdb323
#
_entry.id   d8e26158ae0ee5d3b94fc34bd7fdb323
#
_cell.length_a   1.000
_cell.length_b   1.000
_cell.length_c   1.000
_cell.angle_alpha   90.00
_cell.angle_beta   90.00
_cell.angle_gamma   90.00
#
_symmetry.space_group_name_H-M   'P 1'
#
loop_
_entity.id
_entity.type
_entity.pdbx_description
1 polymer ?
#
loop_
_entity_poly.entity_id
_entity_poly.type
_entity_poly.pdbx_seq_one_letter_code
_entity_poly.pdbx_strand_id
1 'polypeptide(L)'
;MSAINRVIINTGVTYAKALIKALIALYSTRVVLNALGASDYGMYNVIGGMIALLAFLNAAMTISTQRYISFNLGRGNIINIKKIFANSVVIHYVVGFILVIGIEIIGTYLIHHKLKIDPERVQVAGYILHFVVISTFITVISVPYDAVINAHENMTFLAIVGVIESVLQLMVALSLVFLSGDKLFYYGLFSMATVIIVRIIKQIYSRRKYEECSVSLKEEFDKEQIKELSSFAGWQLFGTLCALGRNQGVAVVLNIFYGTIVNAAYGISNQINSQLMFFSQTMMSAVRPQIMKSEGANERKRMIRLALTANKFSFYLFTFFALPFFFTMPFVLKLWLKHVPHFSVEFCRAIILLTMMNQINMGLMTAVQAIGKIKVYQMVAGGIQLLTLPIGIVFLKLGFPPQSIILVSFVLETISTVFRMFYFNHLTGYPVIDYFKNVILSSFLSLLPTAILVYFINGQFSNSWINLIVVFSASGLSYLIAIYFIGLDDNDKLMFERLYQSFRNKLSRKSKSNEKTA
;
A
#
# COMPACT_ATOMS: atom_id res chain seq x y z
N MET A 1 -23.62 -5.79 -12.30
CA MET A 1 -22.85 -4.52 -12.14
C MET A 1 -21.74 -4.50 -13.17
N SER A 2 -21.51 -3.37 -13.85
CA SER A 2 -20.32 -3.23 -14.72
C SER A 2 -19.04 -3.28 -13.87
N ALA A 3 -17.91 -3.71 -14.47
CA ALA A 3 -16.61 -3.77 -13.80
C ALA A 3 -16.21 -2.41 -13.17
N ILE A 4 -16.51 -1.34 -13.89
CA ILE A 4 -16.24 0.04 -13.49
C ILE A 4 -17.03 0.45 -12.24
N ASN A 5 -18.33 0.13 -12.19
CA ASN A 5 -19.16 0.42 -11.01
C ASN A 5 -18.65 -0.32 -9.76
N ARG A 6 -18.13 -1.53 -9.94
CA ARG A 6 -17.50 -2.28 -8.83
C ARG A 6 -16.23 -1.60 -8.33
N VAL A 7 -15.37 -1.14 -9.22
CA VAL A 7 -14.14 -0.41 -8.83
C VAL A 7 -14.47 0.84 -8.02
N ILE A 8 -15.43 1.65 -8.46
CA ILE A 8 -15.79 2.89 -7.75
C ILE A 8 -16.39 2.61 -6.37
N ILE A 9 -17.35 1.68 -6.30
CA ILE A 9 -17.96 1.31 -5.02
C ILE A 9 -16.90 0.73 -4.09
N ASN A 10 -16.04 -0.15 -4.57
CA ASN A 10 -14.97 -0.75 -3.78
C ASN A 10 -13.97 0.31 -3.29
N THR A 11 -13.63 1.27 -4.13
CA THR A 11 -12.74 2.38 -3.75
C THR A 11 -13.38 3.26 -2.69
N GLY A 12 -14.64 3.67 -2.88
CA GLY A 12 -15.38 4.47 -1.90
C GLY A 12 -15.54 3.79 -0.55
N VAL A 13 -15.90 2.49 -0.55
CA VAL A 13 -15.99 1.67 0.65
C VAL A 13 -14.66 1.56 1.38
N THR A 14 -13.56 1.42 0.62
CA THR A 14 -12.21 1.33 1.20
C THR A 14 -11.77 2.67 1.82
N TYR A 15 -12.10 3.81 1.21
CA TYR A 15 -11.84 5.12 1.82
C TYR A 15 -12.64 5.36 3.10
N ALA A 16 -13.95 5.02 3.09
CA ALA A 16 -14.79 5.12 4.29
C ALA A 16 -14.24 4.27 5.44
N LYS A 17 -13.88 3.00 5.14
CA LYS A 17 -13.19 2.11 6.10
C LYS A 17 -11.93 2.75 6.68
N ALA A 18 -11.09 3.31 5.82
CA ALA A 18 -9.81 3.87 6.25
C ALA A 18 -9.99 5.06 7.19
N LEU A 19 -10.95 5.94 6.89
CA LEU A 19 -11.29 7.07 7.77
C LEU A 19 -11.76 6.60 9.15
N ILE A 20 -12.72 5.66 9.18
CA ILE A 20 -13.23 5.08 10.42
C ILE A 20 -12.09 4.42 11.21
N LYS A 21 -11.25 3.62 10.53
CA LYS A 21 -10.10 2.93 11.15
C LYS A 21 -9.10 3.92 11.74
N ALA A 22 -8.82 5.02 11.06
CA ALA A 22 -7.89 6.06 11.53
C ALA A 22 -8.41 6.77 12.78
N LEU A 23 -9.70 7.15 12.82
CA LEU A 23 -10.30 7.79 13.98
C LEU A 23 -10.29 6.87 15.21
N ILE A 24 -10.67 5.60 15.02
CA ILE A 24 -10.65 4.60 16.10
C ILE A 24 -9.22 4.38 16.59
N ALA A 25 -8.24 4.24 15.69
CA ALA A 25 -6.84 4.01 16.04
C ALA A 25 -6.25 5.16 16.87
N LEU A 26 -6.50 6.41 16.48
CA LEU A 26 -6.04 7.59 17.24
C LEU A 26 -6.60 7.60 18.67
N TYR A 27 -7.88 7.31 18.83
CA TYR A 27 -8.52 7.24 20.15
C TYR A 27 -7.98 6.06 20.96
N SER A 28 -7.90 4.87 20.38
CA SER A 28 -7.38 3.65 21.02
C SER A 28 -5.95 3.83 21.52
N THR A 29 -5.08 4.42 20.69
CA THR A 29 -3.68 4.67 21.07
C THR A 29 -3.58 5.54 22.32
N ARG A 30 -4.41 6.59 22.45
CA ARG A 30 -4.45 7.45 23.63
C ARG A 30 -4.89 6.66 24.86
N VAL A 31 -5.92 5.83 24.76
CA VAL A 31 -6.42 5.01 25.87
C VAL A 31 -5.36 4.00 26.32
N VAL A 32 -4.74 3.29 25.37
CA VAL A 32 -3.69 2.30 25.67
C VAL A 32 -2.48 2.95 26.34
N LEU A 33 -2.00 4.09 25.80
CA LEU A 33 -0.86 4.82 26.37
C LEU A 33 -1.14 5.27 27.81
N ASN A 34 -2.35 5.75 28.07
CA ASN A 34 -2.75 6.17 29.43
C ASN A 34 -2.89 4.96 30.39
N ALA A 35 -3.33 3.80 29.88
CA ALA A 35 -3.54 2.60 30.71
C ALA A 35 -2.23 1.87 31.03
N LEU A 36 -1.31 1.76 30.06
CA LEU A 36 -0.03 1.05 30.19
C LEU A 36 1.09 1.93 30.75
N GLY A 37 1.04 3.23 30.49
CA GLY A 37 2.16 4.14 30.67
C GLY A 37 3.19 4.06 29.53
N ALA A 38 4.15 5.00 29.52
CA ALA A 38 5.11 5.13 28.43
C ALA A 38 6.09 3.95 28.32
N SER A 39 6.53 3.39 29.46
CA SER A 39 7.48 2.28 29.52
C SER A 39 6.92 1.01 28.87
N ASP A 40 5.77 0.53 29.35
CA ASP A 40 5.13 -0.69 28.88
C ASP A 40 4.63 -0.56 27.44
N TYR A 41 4.08 0.62 27.08
CA TYR A 41 3.70 0.91 25.69
C TYR A 41 4.91 0.91 24.76
N GLY A 42 6.05 1.48 25.23
CA GLY A 42 7.32 1.44 24.50
C GLY A 42 7.82 0.03 24.30
N MET A 43 7.81 -0.81 25.34
CA MET A 43 8.21 -2.21 25.26
C MET A 43 7.35 -2.99 24.25
N TYR A 44 6.03 -2.84 24.31
CA TYR A 44 5.11 -3.46 23.33
C TYR A 44 5.43 -3.05 21.90
N ASN A 45 5.71 -1.76 21.67
CA ASN A 45 6.06 -1.26 20.33
C ASN A 45 7.39 -1.80 19.82
N VAL A 46 8.40 -1.95 20.67
CA VAL A 46 9.70 -2.53 20.30
C VAL A 46 9.53 -3.99 19.89
N ILE A 47 8.83 -4.79 20.70
CA ILE A 47 8.59 -6.21 20.40
C ILE A 47 7.68 -6.36 19.17
N GLY A 48 6.60 -5.58 19.08
CA GLY A 48 5.70 -5.54 17.92
C GLY A 48 6.37 -5.02 16.65
N GLY A 49 7.34 -4.12 16.76
CA GLY A 49 8.12 -3.59 15.65
C GLY A 49 8.91 -4.66 14.88
N MET A 50 9.32 -5.75 15.56
CA MET A 50 9.95 -6.90 14.90
C MET A 50 9.03 -7.52 13.85
N ILE A 51 7.72 -7.55 14.09
CA ILE A 51 6.72 -8.06 13.13
C ILE A 51 6.53 -7.09 11.97
N ALA A 52 6.53 -5.78 12.22
CA ALA A 52 6.36 -4.79 11.17
C ALA A 52 7.42 -4.95 10.05
N LEU A 53 8.63 -5.41 10.42
CA LEU A 53 9.68 -5.75 9.46
C LEU A 53 9.31 -6.93 8.54
N LEU A 54 8.33 -7.76 8.91
CA LEU A 54 7.90 -8.92 8.11
C LEU A 54 6.64 -8.62 7.27
N ALA A 55 6.05 -7.44 7.39
CA ALA A 55 4.86 -7.05 6.63
C ALA A 55 5.11 -7.10 5.10
N PHE A 56 6.35 -6.85 4.65
CA PHE A 56 6.71 -6.95 3.24
C PHE A 56 6.61 -8.37 2.68
N LEU A 57 6.90 -9.38 3.50
CA LEU A 57 6.76 -10.79 3.11
C LEU A 57 5.29 -11.13 2.87
N ASN A 58 4.41 -10.74 3.80
CA ASN A 58 2.97 -10.91 3.65
C ASN A 58 2.43 -10.23 2.39
N ALA A 59 2.87 -9.02 2.09
CA ALA A 59 2.46 -8.29 0.89
C ALA A 59 2.88 -9.02 -0.40
N ALA A 60 4.13 -9.50 -0.48
CA ALA A 60 4.63 -10.24 -1.64
C ALA A 60 3.86 -11.55 -1.86
N MET A 61 3.59 -12.30 -0.79
CA MET A 61 2.86 -13.57 -0.84
C MET A 61 1.38 -13.36 -1.19
N THR A 62 0.75 -12.31 -0.63
CA THR A 62 -0.65 -11.95 -0.99
C THR A 62 -0.78 -11.64 -2.47
N ILE A 63 0.14 -10.85 -3.03
CA ILE A 63 0.14 -10.49 -4.46
C ILE A 63 0.32 -11.74 -5.32
N SER A 64 1.22 -12.67 -4.93
CA SER A 64 1.44 -13.92 -5.63
C SER A 64 0.17 -14.76 -5.68
N THR A 65 -0.39 -15.10 -4.53
CA THR A 65 -1.60 -15.94 -4.44
C THR A 65 -2.79 -15.28 -5.13
N GLN A 66 -3.01 -13.97 -4.92
CA GLN A 66 -4.08 -13.21 -5.58
C GLN A 66 -3.95 -13.24 -7.11
N ARG A 67 -2.72 -13.12 -7.64
CA ARG A 67 -2.47 -13.18 -9.09
C ARG A 67 -2.94 -14.49 -9.68
N TYR A 68 -2.52 -15.62 -9.10
CA TYR A 68 -2.87 -16.94 -9.64
C TYR A 68 -4.37 -17.22 -9.53
N ILE A 69 -5.00 -16.86 -8.42
CA ILE A 69 -6.46 -17.02 -8.25
C ILE A 69 -7.21 -16.12 -9.24
N SER A 70 -6.89 -14.82 -9.31
CA SER A 70 -7.57 -13.87 -10.22
C SER A 70 -7.42 -14.26 -11.69
N PHE A 71 -6.22 -14.71 -12.10
CA PHE A 71 -5.96 -15.18 -13.46
C PHE A 71 -6.81 -16.41 -13.82
N ASN A 72 -6.91 -17.40 -12.94
CA ASN A 72 -7.70 -18.60 -13.17
C ASN A 72 -9.21 -18.36 -13.04
N LEU A 73 -9.65 -17.37 -12.24
CA LEU A 73 -11.01 -16.86 -12.26
C LEU A 73 -11.36 -16.28 -13.64
N GLY A 74 -10.43 -15.56 -14.26
CA GLY A 74 -10.60 -15.07 -15.63
C GLY A 74 -10.74 -16.21 -16.64
N ARG A 75 -9.99 -17.31 -16.49
CA ARG A 75 -10.06 -18.51 -17.31
C ARG A 75 -11.31 -19.36 -17.08
N GLY A 76 -12.03 -19.15 -15.98
CA GLY A 76 -13.12 -20.02 -15.56
C GLY A 76 -12.67 -21.42 -15.07
N ASN A 77 -11.39 -21.59 -14.72
CA ASN A 77 -10.81 -22.88 -14.32
C ASN A 77 -10.86 -23.06 -12.80
N ILE A 78 -12.02 -23.49 -12.29
CA ILE A 78 -12.24 -23.68 -10.85
C ILE A 78 -11.37 -24.80 -10.26
N ILE A 79 -11.08 -25.84 -11.03
CA ILE A 79 -10.22 -26.97 -10.58
C ILE A 79 -8.83 -26.45 -10.24
N ASN A 80 -8.25 -25.63 -11.14
CA ASN A 80 -6.93 -25.07 -10.89
C ASN A 80 -6.93 -24.05 -9.75
N ILE A 81 -8.05 -23.32 -9.53
CA ILE A 81 -8.17 -22.40 -8.39
C ILE A 81 -8.13 -23.18 -7.06
N LYS A 82 -8.81 -24.33 -6.97
CA LYS A 82 -8.78 -25.23 -5.81
C LYS A 82 -7.35 -25.67 -5.49
N LYS A 83 -6.61 -26.12 -6.50
CA LYS A 83 -5.20 -26.49 -6.36
C LYS A 83 -4.32 -25.34 -5.90
N ILE A 84 -4.47 -24.16 -6.51
CA ILE A 84 -3.72 -22.93 -6.14
C ILE A 84 -3.98 -22.57 -4.68
N PHE A 85 -5.24 -22.59 -4.25
CA PHE A 85 -5.59 -22.28 -2.88
C PHE A 85 -4.96 -23.28 -1.90
N ALA A 86 -5.12 -24.59 -2.13
CA ALA A 86 -4.54 -25.64 -1.29
C ALA A 86 -3.02 -25.53 -1.17
N ASN A 87 -2.31 -25.40 -2.30
CA ASN A 87 -0.86 -25.27 -2.32
C ASN A 87 -0.40 -23.93 -1.69
N SER A 88 -1.15 -22.85 -1.88
CA SER A 88 -0.88 -21.59 -1.19
C SER A 88 -1.01 -21.75 0.33
N VAL A 89 -2.01 -22.45 0.84
CA VAL A 89 -2.16 -22.73 2.26
C VAL A 89 -0.94 -23.50 2.79
N VAL A 90 -0.48 -24.55 2.08
CA VAL A 90 0.72 -25.30 2.47
C VAL A 90 1.96 -24.40 2.55
N ILE A 91 2.19 -23.58 1.51
CA ILE A 91 3.34 -22.64 1.50
C ILE A 91 3.27 -21.69 2.71
N HIS A 92 2.08 -21.14 3.01
CA HIS A 92 1.94 -20.20 4.12
C HIS A 92 2.10 -20.85 5.49
N TYR A 93 1.73 -22.12 5.66
CA TYR A 93 2.05 -22.88 6.88
C TYR A 93 3.55 -23.04 7.04
N VAL A 94 4.28 -23.48 5.98
CA VAL A 94 5.74 -23.64 6.04
C VAL A 94 6.44 -22.32 6.35
N VAL A 95 6.09 -21.25 5.63
CA VAL A 95 6.66 -19.91 5.87
C VAL A 95 6.30 -19.41 7.27
N GLY A 96 5.06 -19.61 7.72
CA GLY A 96 4.63 -19.25 9.06
C GLY A 96 5.46 -19.94 10.15
N PHE A 97 5.73 -21.25 10.02
CA PHE A 97 6.59 -21.98 10.97
C PHE A 97 8.03 -21.47 10.96
N ILE A 98 8.61 -21.21 9.78
CA ILE A 98 9.97 -20.64 9.68
C ILE A 98 10.04 -19.29 10.39
N LEU A 99 9.02 -18.43 10.20
CA LEU A 99 8.97 -17.13 10.85
C LEU A 99 8.80 -17.23 12.38
N VAL A 100 7.93 -18.13 12.85
CA VAL A 100 7.76 -18.41 14.29
C VAL A 100 9.09 -18.75 14.93
N ILE A 101 9.81 -19.73 14.37
CA ILE A 101 11.12 -20.16 14.88
C ILE A 101 12.12 -18.99 14.85
N GLY A 102 12.18 -18.26 13.75
CA GLY A 102 13.10 -17.14 13.59
C GLY A 102 12.84 -16.00 14.59
N ILE A 103 11.56 -15.58 14.74
CA ILE A 103 11.19 -14.51 15.67
C ILE A 103 11.39 -14.94 17.12
N GLU A 104 11.07 -16.20 17.45
CA GLU A 104 11.24 -16.74 18.79
C GLU A 104 12.72 -16.72 19.21
N ILE A 105 13.60 -17.26 18.36
CA ILE A 105 15.06 -17.29 18.64
C ILE A 105 15.63 -15.86 18.75
N ILE A 106 15.37 -15.01 17.74
CA ILE A 106 15.91 -13.65 17.69
C ILE A 106 15.30 -12.79 18.81
N GLY A 107 13.99 -12.87 19.00
CA GLY A 107 13.27 -12.07 20.00
C GLY A 107 13.69 -12.42 21.42
N THR A 108 13.79 -13.70 21.74
CA THR A 108 14.28 -14.15 23.05
C THR A 108 15.72 -13.70 23.30
N TYR A 109 16.61 -13.84 22.30
CA TYR A 109 17.97 -13.34 22.39
C TYR A 109 18.03 -11.82 22.64
N LEU A 110 17.21 -11.04 21.91
CA LEU A 110 17.18 -9.60 22.08
C LEU A 110 16.65 -9.18 23.45
N ILE A 111 15.58 -9.81 23.94
CA ILE A 111 14.99 -9.53 25.27
C ILE A 111 16.01 -9.75 26.37
N HIS A 112 16.76 -10.87 26.33
CA HIS A 112 17.69 -11.22 27.41
C HIS A 112 19.05 -10.56 27.31
N HIS A 113 19.51 -10.13 26.11
CA HIS A 113 20.91 -9.68 25.94
C HIS A 113 21.08 -8.26 25.38
N LYS A 114 20.07 -7.68 24.75
CA LYS A 114 20.23 -6.41 24.01
C LYS A 114 19.27 -5.32 24.43
N LEU A 115 18.02 -5.67 24.72
CA LEU A 115 17.03 -4.69 25.10
C LEU A 115 17.21 -4.26 26.57
N LYS A 116 17.10 -2.97 26.83
CA LYS A 116 17.10 -2.44 28.18
C LYS A 116 15.69 -2.54 28.74
N ILE A 117 15.37 -3.67 29.38
CA ILE A 117 14.09 -3.96 30.02
C ILE A 117 14.36 -4.14 31.51
N ASP A 118 13.50 -3.55 32.34
CA ASP A 118 13.57 -3.73 33.79
C ASP A 118 13.49 -5.21 34.16
N PRO A 119 14.33 -5.74 35.07
CA PRO A 119 14.36 -7.16 35.41
C PRO A 119 13.00 -7.76 35.78
N GLU A 120 12.15 -6.97 36.47
CA GLU A 120 10.81 -7.37 36.86
C GLU A 120 9.84 -7.51 35.65
N ARG A 121 10.16 -6.87 34.52
CA ARG A 121 9.34 -6.85 33.30
C ARG A 121 9.80 -7.84 32.24
N VAL A 122 10.94 -8.50 32.40
CA VAL A 122 11.51 -9.47 31.42
C VAL A 122 10.55 -10.62 31.18
N GLN A 123 9.92 -11.14 32.22
CA GLN A 123 8.96 -12.23 32.10
C GLN A 123 7.74 -11.82 31.26
N VAL A 124 7.19 -10.64 31.51
CA VAL A 124 6.05 -10.10 30.75
C VAL A 124 6.44 -9.83 29.31
N ALA A 125 7.64 -9.28 29.06
CA ALA A 125 8.18 -9.12 27.72
C ALA A 125 8.26 -10.44 26.95
N GLY A 126 8.62 -11.54 27.62
CA GLY A 126 8.58 -12.90 27.06
C GLY A 126 7.16 -13.33 26.67
N TYR A 127 6.16 -13.11 27.52
CA TYR A 127 4.76 -13.40 27.16
C TYR A 127 4.29 -12.56 25.95
N ILE A 128 4.64 -11.28 25.92
CA ILE A 128 4.31 -10.42 24.77
C ILE A 128 4.95 -10.95 23.50
N LEU A 129 6.22 -11.40 23.55
CA LEU A 129 6.88 -12.03 22.39
C LEU A 129 6.08 -13.24 21.89
N HIS A 130 5.68 -14.15 22.78
CA HIS A 130 4.90 -15.33 22.40
C HIS A 130 3.54 -14.96 21.79
N PHE A 131 2.81 -13.99 22.35
CA PHE A 131 1.53 -13.51 21.77
C PHE A 131 1.73 -12.90 20.39
N VAL A 132 2.81 -12.17 20.21
CA VAL A 132 3.22 -11.53 18.96
C VAL A 132 3.61 -12.59 17.91
N VAL A 133 4.35 -13.63 18.30
CA VAL A 133 4.72 -14.76 17.45
C VAL A 133 3.49 -15.53 16.97
N ILE A 134 2.56 -15.85 17.87
CA ILE A 134 1.29 -16.50 17.52
C ILE A 134 0.46 -15.62 16.57
N SER A 135 0.35 -14.32 16.86
CA SER A 135 -0.35 -13.37 15.99
C SER A 135 0.24 -13.30 14.59
N THR A 136 1.58 -13.36 14.48
CA THR A 136 2.29 -13.40 13.21
C THR A 136 1.96 -14.66 12.43
N PHE A 137 2.03 -15.83 13.06
CA PHE A 137 1.65 -17.10 12.45
C PHE A 137 0.23 -17.05 11.90
N ILE A 138 -0.73 -16.64 12.74
CA ILE A 138 -2.14 -16.50 12.35
C ILE A 138 -2.31 -15.54 11.17
N THR A 139 -1.58 -14.44 11.16
CA THR A 139 -1.61 -13.45 10.06
C THR A 139 -1.10 -14.07 8.76
N VAL A 140 0.03 -14.77 8.79
CA VAL A 140 0.63 -15.42 7.62
C VAL A 140 -0.31 -16.48 7.03
N ILE A 141 -0.85 -17.38 7.85
CA ILE A 141 -1.76 -18.43 7.38
C ILE A 141 -3.15 -17.89 6.97
N SER A 142 -3.42 -16.59 7.20
CA SER A 142 -4.63 -15.92 6.74
C SER A 142 -4.53 -15.41 5.29
N VAL A 143 -3.30 -15.23 4.79
CA VAL A 143 -3.02 -14.66 3.45
C VAL A 143 -3.78 -15.36 2.31
N PRO A 144 -3.87 -16.70 2.22
CA PRO A 144 -4.64 -17.35 1.15
C PRO A 144 -6.11 -16.94 1.12
N TYR A 145 -6.74 -16.76 2.29
CA TYR A 145 -8.13 -16.32 2.37
C TYR A 145 -8.30 -14.85 1.97
N ASP A 146 -7.36 -14.00 2.39
CA ASP A 146 -7.33 -12.58 1.96
C ASP A 146 -7.15 -12.49 0.44
N ALA A 147 -6.30 -13.33 -0.15
CA ALA A 147 -6.07 -13.39 -1.58
C ALA A 147 -7.33 -13.82 -2.36
N VAL A 148 -8.09 -14.83 -1.88
CA VAL A 148 -9.37 -15.24 -2.47
C VAL A 148 -10.39 -14.11 -2.41
N ILE A 149 -10.59 -13.48 -1.25
CA ILE A 149 -11.56 -12.40 -1.07
C ILE A 149 -11.22 -11.21 -2.00
N ASN A 150 -9.93 -10.86 -2.10
CA ASN A 150 -9.46 -9.82 -3.02
C ASN A 150 -9.63 -10.22 -4.48
N ALA A 151 -9.34 -11.47 -4.85
CA ALA A 151 -9.51 -11.96 -6.22
C ALA A 151 -10.98 -11.94 -6.67
N HIS A 152 -11.91 -12.21 -5.76
CA HIS A 152 -13.34 -12.06 -5.99
C HIS A 152 -13.86 -10.61 -5.87
N GLU A 153 -12.97 -9.62 -5.64
CA GLU A 153 -13.29 -8.20 -5.55
C GLU A 153 -14.30 -7.85 -4.44
N ASN A 154 -14.33 -8.65 -3.36
CA ASN A 154 -15.26 -8.45 -2.26
C ASN A 154 -14.72 -7.45 -1.22
N MET A 155 -14.45 -6.22 -1.69
CA MET A 155 -13.90 -5.16 -0.86
C MET A 155 -14.84 -4.73 0.26
N THR A 156 -16.16 -4.86 0.04
CA THR A 156 -17.17 -4.57 1.07
C THR A 156 -16.99 -5.46 2.30
N PHE A 157 -16.81 -6.77 2.10
CA PHE A 157 -16.57 -7.69 3.22
C PHE A 157 -15.24 -7.36 3.92
N LEU A 158 -14.17 -7.10 3.18
CA LEU A 158 -12.90 -6.67 3.77
C LEU A 158 -13.00 -5.34 4.54
N ALA A 159 -13.87 -4.44 4.08
CA ALA A 159 -14.13 -3.20 4.80
C ALA A 159 -14.85 -3.45 6.12
N ILE A 160 -15.90 -4.27 6.12
CA ILE A 160 -16.66 -4.64 7.32
C ILE A 160 -15.74 -5.32 8.34
N VAL A 161 -14.98 -6.33 7.92
CA VAL A 161 -14.03 -7.04 8.80
C VAL A 161 -12.96 -6.10 9.36
N GLY A 162 -12.45 -5.15 8.54
CA GLY A 162 -11.49 -4.17 9.02
C GLY A 162 -12.07 -3.16 10.02
N VAL A 163 -13.37 -2.84 9.94
CA VAL A 163 -14.06 -2.03 10.97
C VAL A 163 -14.26 -2.86 12.23
N ILE A 164 -14.70 -4.12 12.10
CA ILE A 164 -14.82 -5.06 13.24
C ILE A 164 -13.49 -5.18 13.98
N GLU A 165 -12.39 -5.40 13.26
CA GLU A 165 -11.02 -5.44 13.82
C GLU A 165 -10.70 -4.18 14.64
N SER A 166 -11.04 -2.99 14.10
CA SER A 166 -10.77 -1.72 14.80
C SER A 166 -11.63 -1.55 16.04
N VAL A 167 -12.90 -1.97 15.98
CA VAL A 167 -13.81 -1.95 17.15
C VAL A 167 -13.33 -2.93 18.22
N LEU A 168 -12.91 -4.13 17.84
CA LEU A 168 -12.32 -5.10 18.78
C LEU A 168 -11.07 -4.54 19.45
N GLN A 169 -10.18 -3.90 18.69
CA GLN A 169 -8.99 -3.23 19.24
C GLN A 169 -9.34 -2.08 20.19
N LEU A 170 -10.39 -1.33 19.90
CA LEU A 170 -10.91 -0.30 20.82
C LEU A 170 -11.46 -0.94 22.10
N MET A 171 -12.21 -2.03 21.98
CA MET A 171 -12.70 -2.77 23.16
C MET A 171 -11.55 -3.30 24.02
N VAL A 172 -10.49 -3.83 23.40
CA VAL A 172 -9.26 -4.21 24.11
C VAL A 172 -8.66 -3.01 24.85
N ALA A 173 -8.52 -1.86 24.19
CA ALA A 173 -8.00 -0.65 24.83
C ALA A 173 -8.85 -0.20 26.02
N LEU A 174 -10.16 -0.18 25.87
CA LEU A 174 -11.09 0.22 26.94
C LEU A 174 -11.11 -0.78 28.10
N SER A 175 -10.99 -2.09 27.84
CA SER A 175 -10.98 -3.10 28.90
C SER A 175 -9.81 -2.93 29.87
N LEU A 176 -8.66 -2.40 29.41
CA LEU A 176 -7.48 -2.15 30.27
C LEU A 176 -7.75 -1.14 31.40
N VAL A 177 -8.77 -0.30 31.26
CA VAL A 177 -9.14 0.67 32.32
C VAL A 177 -9.77 -0.03 33.51
N PHE A 178 -10.48 -1.13 33.25
CA PHE A 178 -11.26 -1.86 34.28
C PHE A 178 -10.51 -3.07 34.86
N LEU A 179 -9.41 -3.50 34.21
CA LEU A 179 -8.67 -4.68 34.67
C LEU A 179 -7.67 -4.34 35.77
N SER A 180 -7.67 -5.18 36.83
CA SER A 180 -6.66 -5.24 37.86
C SER A 180 -5.58 -6.27 37.45
N GLY A 181 -4.31 -5.99 37.74
CA GLY A 181 -3.19 -6.85 37.41
C GLY A 181 -2.32 -6.27 36.30
N ASP A 182 -1.52 -7.12 35.62
CA ASP A 182 -0.58 -6.67 34.60
C ASP A 182 -1.31 -6.32 33.29
N LYS A 183 -1.52 -5.03 33.11
CA LYS A 183 -2.25 -4.50 31.95
C LYS A 183 -1.53 -4.79 30.62
N LEU A 184 -0.19 -4.85 30.59
CA LEU A 184 0.57 -5.16 29.40
C LEU A 184 0.33 -6.61 28.96
N PHE A 185 0.32 -7.56 29.91
CA PHE A 185 -0.02 -8.94 29.61
C PHE A 185 -1.42 -9.07 28.99
N TYR A 186 -2.43 -8.46 29.60
CA TYR A 186 -3.79 -8.49 29.05
C TYR A 186 -3.91 -7.82 27.69
N TYR A 187 -3.19 -6.71 27.48
CA TYR A 187 -3.16 -6.05 26.19
C TYR A 187 -2.62 -6.94 25.07
N GLY A 188 -1.50 -7.62 25.33
CA GLY A 188 -0.92 -8.60 24.38
C GLY A 188 -1.86 -9.76 24.12
N LEU A 189 -2.42 -10.37 25.17
CA LEU A 189 -3.33 -11.52 25.08
C LEU A 189 -4.59 -11.18 24.27
N PHE A 190 -5.25 -10.07 24.56
CA PHE A 190 -6.49 -9.68 23.87
C PHE A 190 -6.21 -9.18 22.45
N SER A 191 -5.06 -8.55 22.20
CA SER A 191 -4.63 -8.20 20.85
C SER A 191 -4.42 -9.46 20.00
N MET A 192 -3.77 -10.49 20.53
CA MET A 192 -3.64 -11.79 19.88
C MET A 192 -5.03 -12.43 19.63
N ALA A 193 -5.92 -12.41 20.62
CA ALA A 193 -7.29 -12.93 20.48
C ALA A 193 -8.04 -12.20 19.36
N THR A 194 -7.87 -10.87 19.22
CA THR A 194 -8.46 -10.10 18.12
C THR A 194 -8.00 -10.62 16.75
N VAL A 195 -6.70 -10.89 16.57
CA VAL A 195 -6.16 -11.45 15.32
C VAL A 195 -6.77 -12.82 15.02
N ILE A 196 -6.91 -13.68 16.04
CA ILE A 196 -7.52 -15.01 15.90
C ILE A 196 -8.99 -14.89 15.50
N ILE A 197 -9.76 -14.02 16.14
CA ILE A 197 -11.19 -13.79 15.83
C ILE A 197 -11.35 -13.33 14.38
N VAL A 198 -10.57 -12.33 13.95
CA VAL A 198 -10.60 -11.81 12.58
C VAL A 198 -10.26 -12.92 11.56
N ARG A 199 -9.28 -13.77 11.90
CA ARG A 199 -8.91 -14.95 11.08
C ARG A 199 -10.08 -15.91 10.95
N ILE A 200 -10.73 -16.26 12.06
CA ILE A 200 -11.88 -17.18 12.07
C ILE A 200 -13.02 -16.63 11.22
N ILE A 201 -13.35 -15.34 11.36
CA ILE A 201 -14.39 -14.67 10.56
C ILE A 201 -14.10 -14.80 9.05
N LYS A 202 -12.87 -14.47 8.63
CA LYS A 202 -12.46 -14.57 7.22
C LYS A 202 -12.51 -16.01 6.71
N GLN A 203 -12.04 -16.97 7.50
CA GLN A 203 -12.03 -18.38 7.14
C GLN A 203 -13.44 -18.96 6.99
N ILE A 204 -14.32 -18.73 7.97
CA ILE A 204 -15.71 -19.22 7.92
C ILE A 204 -16.43 -18.60 6.72
N TYR A 205 -16.31 -17.31 6.52
CA TYR A 205 -16.91 -16.62 5.38
C TYR A 205 -16.41 -17.19 4.05
N SER A 206 -15.09 -17.31 3.89
CA SER A 206 -14.50 -17.80 2.64
C SER A 206 -14.91 -19.24 2.35
N ARG A 207 -14.89 -20.14 3.34
CA ARG A 207 -15.31 -21.53 3.17
C ARG A 207 -16.80 -21.69 2.81
N ARG A 208 -17.67 -20.79 3.32
CA ARG A 208 -19.09 -20.83 3.01
C ARG A 208 -19.42 -20.24 1.64
N LYS A 209 -18.62 -19.30 1.16
CA LYS A 209 -18.94 -18.52 -0.03
C LYS A 209 -18.18 -18.95 -1.27
N TYR A 210 -16.96 -19.46 -1.12
CA TYR A 210 -16.06 -19.78 -2.21
C TYR A 210 -15.68 -21.26 -2.16
N GLU A 211 -16.05 -22.02 -3.20
CA GLU A 211 -15.82 -23.46 -3.27
C GLU A 211 -14.35 -23.84 -3.14
N GLU A 212 -13.45 -23.02 -3.67
CA GLU A 212 -12.00 -23.23 -3.62
C GLU A 212 -11.43 -23.20 -2.21
N CYS A 213 -12.15 -22.65 -1.23
CA CYS A 213 -11.71 -22.63 0.17
C CYS A 213 -12.11 -23.88 0.97
N SER A 214 -12.86 -24.81 0.36
CA SER A 214 -13.40 -26.02 1.00
C SER A 214 -12.79 -27.29 0.44
N VAL A 215 -11.46 -27.28 0.21
CA VAL A 215 -10.73 -28.37 -0.44
C VAL A 215 -9.89 -29.19 0.55
N SER A 216 -9.63 -30.46 0.20
CA SER A 216 -8.66 -31.32 0.88
C SER A 216 -7.24 -30.95 0.47
N LEU A 217 -6.39 -30.59 1.45
CA LEU A 217 -5.00 -30.21 1.18
C LEU A 217 -4.18 -31.38 0.61
N LYS A 218 -4.52 -32.63 0.95
CA LYS A 218 -3.82 -33.82 0.47
C LYS A 218 -4.12 -34.13 -0.99
N GLU A 219 -5.39 -33.99 -1.39
CA GLU A 219 -5.84 -34.32 -2.75
C GLU A 219 -5.38 -33.30 -3.79
N GLU A 220 -5.27 -32.05 -3.38
CA GLU A 220 -4.91 -30.93 -4.28
C GLU A 220 -3.41 -30.56 -4.21
N PHE A 221 -2.58 -31.35 -3.51
CA PHE A 221 -1.16 -31.09 -3.38
C PHE A 221 -0.43 -31.31 -4.71
N ASP A 222 0.29 -30.27 -5.18
CA ASP A 222 1.00 -30.29 -6.46
C ASP A 222 2.37 -29.59 -6.30
N LYS A 223 3.46 -30.37 -6.42
CA LYS A 223 4.83 -29.87 -6.26
C LYS A 223 5.24 -28.86 -7.32
N GLU A 224 4.78 -29.03 -8.56
CA GLU A 224 5.11 -28.10 -9.64
C GLU A 224 4.44 -26.76 -9.40
N GLN A 225 3.19 -26.77 -8.96
CA GLN A 225 2.45 -25.58 -8.63
C GLN A 225 3.04 -24.85 -7.41
N ILE A 226 3.48 -25.57 -6.38
CA ILE A 226 4.22 -25.00 -5.24
C ILE A 226 5.48 -24.31 -5.72
N LYS A 227 6.27 -24.95 -6.62
CA LYS A 227 7.48 -24.37 -7.19
C LYS A 227 7.17 -23.09 -7.99
N GLU A 228 6.11 -23.11 -8.79
CA GLU A 228 5.70 -21.94 -9.58
C GLU A 228 5.26 -20.77 -8.69
N LEU A 229 4.38 -21.02 -7.71
CA LEU A 229 3.90 -20.03 -6.74
C LEU A 229 5.07 -19.45 -5.92
N SER A 230 5.96 -20.31 -5.42
CA SER A 230 7.11 -19.90 -4.62
C SER A 230 8.13 -19.11 -5.43
N SER A 231 8.36 -19.50 -6.69
CA SER A 231 9.25 -18.76 -7.60
C SER A 231 8.72 -17.36 -7.87
N PHE A 232 7.42 -17.23 -8.18
CA PHE A 232 6.80 -15.93 -8.38
C PHE A 232 6.85 -15.08 -7.11
N ALA A 233 6.48 -15.65 -5.95
CA ALA A 233 6.55 -14.97 -4.66
C ALA A 233 8.00 -14.54 -4.33
N GLY A 234 8.98 -15.37 -4.62
CA GLY A 234 10.41 -15.07 -4.43
C GLY A 234 10.88 -13.87 -5.26
N TRP A 235 10.52 -13.80 -6.55
CA TRP A 235 10.87 -12.65 -7.39
C TRP A 235 10.12 -11.38 -6.95
N GLN A 236 8.85 -11.51 -6.53
CA GLN A 236 8.11 -10.39 -5.97
C GLN A 236 8.77 -9.89 -4.67
N LEU A 237 9.19 -10.81 -3.81
CA LEU A 237 9.93 -10.53 -2.59
C LEU A 237 11.25 -9.83 -2.87
N PHE A 238 12.03 -10.31 -3.86
CA PHE A 238 13.29 -9.68 -4.29
C PHE A 238 13.10 -8.21 -4.65
N GLY A 239 12.10 -7.89 -5.49
CA GLY A 239 11.81 -6.49 -5.85
C GLY A 239 11.41 -5.63 -4.64
N THR A 240 10.64 -6.21 -3.71
CA THR A 240 10.24 -5.52 -2.47
C THR A 240 11.44 -5.28 -1.55
N LEU A 241 12.35 -6.25 -1.44
CA LEU A 241 13.60 -6.13 -0.68
C LEU A 241 14.53 -5.07 -1.27
N CYS A 242 14.62 -4.97 -2.60
CA CYS A 242 15.39 -3.90 -3.25
C CYS A 242 14.82 -2.51 -2.91
N ALA A 243 13.51 -2.35 -2.94
CA ALA A 243 12.85 -1.09 -2.57
C ALA A 243 13.05 -0.73 -1.08
N LEU A 244 12.92 -1.71 -0.19
CA LEU A 244 13.18 -1.54 1.24
C LEU A 244 14.66 -1.23 1.49
N GLY A 245 15.56 -1.98 0.87
CA GLY A 245 17.01 -1.77 0.96
C GLY A 245 17.41 -0.37 0.53
N ARG A 246 16.84 0.12 -0.58
CA ARG A 246 17.03 1.51 -1.00
C ARG A 246 16.55 2.50 0.07
N ASN A 247 15.31 2.36 0.54
CA ASN A 247 14.71 3.33 1.47
C ASN A 247 15.44 3.35 2.83
N GLN A 248 15.73 2.19 3.39
CA GLN A 248 16.47 2.08 4.66
C GLN A 248 17.95 2.43 4.47
N GLY A 249 18.54 2.04 3.35
CA GLY A 249 19.91 2.40 3.01
C GLY A 249 20.10 3.91 2.87
N VAL A 250 19.15 4.62 2.24
CA VAL A 250 19.16 6.10 2.19
C VAL A 250 19.09 6.69 3.59
N ALA A 251 18.25 6.19 4.48
CA ALA A 251 18.17 6.65 5.87
C ALA A 251 19.50 6.47 6.61
N VAL A 252 20.14 5.31 6.45
CA VAL A 252 21.46 5.02 7.06
C VAL A 252 22.54 5.95 6.48
N VAL A 253 22.59 6.09 5.17
CA VAL A 253 23.57 6.98 4.50
C VAL A 253 23.39 8.43 4.95
N LEU A 254 22.17 8.95 4.97
CA LEU A 254 21.92 10.32 5.46
C LEU A 254 22.32 10.49 6.93
N ASN A 255 22.11 9.48 7.77
CA ASN A 255 22.55 9.52 9.16
C ASN A 255 24.07 9.56 9.28
N ILE A 256 24.80 8.75 8.50
CA ILE A 256 26.27 8.71 8.50
C ILE A 256 26.87 10.05 8.05
N PHE A 257 26.32 10.69 7.03
CA PHE A 257 26.89 11.92 6.46
C PHE A 257 26.44 13.20 7.16
N TYR A 258 25.20 13.25 7.66
CA TYR A 258 24.58 14.48 8.17
C TYR A 258 23.96 14.34 9.58
N GLY A 259 24.01 13.15 10.16
CA GLY A 259 23.51 12.90 11.51
C GLY A 259 21.98 12.77 11.61
N THR A 260 21.51 12.74 12.85
CA THR A 260 20.13 12.37 13.20
C THR A 260 19.08 13.40 12.79
N ILE A 261 19.42 14.70 12.78
CA ILE A 261 18.47 15.78 12.44
C ILE A 261 18.03 15.68 10.97
N VAL A 262 18.97 15.47 10.04
CA VAL A 262 18.69 15.32 8.61
C VAL A 262 17.95 14.00 8.35
N ASN A 263 18.31 12.93 9.08
CA ASN A 263 17.58 11.67 9.00
C ASN A 263 16.13 11.80 9.50
N ALA A 264 15.89 12.60 10.54
CA ALA A 264 14.53 12.92 11.00
C ALA A 264 13.72 13.67 9.92
N ALA A 265 14.34 14.64 9.22
CA ALA A 265 13.73 15.35 8.10
C ALA A 265 13.29 14.38 6.97
N TYR A 266 14.16 13.41 6.63
CA TYR A 266 13.84 12.34 5.68
C TYR A 266 12.69 11.46 6.17
N GLY A 267 12.67 11.07 7.44
CA GLY A 267 11.59 10.28 8.06
C GLY A 267 10.24 11.00 8.00
N ILE A 268 10.20 12.29 8.36
CA ILE A 268 9.01 13.15 8.26
C ILE A 268 8.48 13.20 6.82
N SER A 269 9.38 13.37 5.87
CA SER A 269 9.01 13.44 4.43
C SER A 269 8.42 12.13 3.92
N ASN A 270 8.96 10.98 4.33
CA ASN A 270 8.40 9.68 4.03
C ASN A 270 7.02 9.47 4.67
N GLN A 271 6.79 9.98 5.87
CA GLN A 271 5.49 9.91 6.54
C GLN A 271 4.41 10.67 5.76
N ILE A 272 4.70 11.91 5.33
CA ILE A 272 3.79 12.70 4.47
C ILE A 272 3.52 11.96 3.16
N ASN A 273 4.57 11.49 2.49
CA ASN A 273 4.45 10.77 1.23
C ASN A 273 3.56 9.52 1.35
N SER A 274 3.68 8.78 2.44
CA SER A 274 2.86 7.59 2.69
C SER A 274 1.37 7.92 2.78
N GLN A 275 1.01 9.06 3.38
CA GLN A 275 -0.37 9.52 3.43
C GLN A 275 -0.90 9.94 2.05
N LEU A 276 -0.08 10.61 1.25
CA LEU A 276 -0.44 11.00 -0.11
C LEU A 276 -0.61 9.77 -1.02
N MET A 277 0.26 8.77 -0.90
CA MET A 277 0.18 7.52 -1.67
C MET A 277 -1.05 6.67 -1.34
N PHE A 278 -1.64 6.84 -0.17
CA PHE A 278 -2.78 6.05 0.29
C PHE A 278 -3.94 6.05 -0.72
N PHE A 279 -4.22 7.20 -1.33
CA PHE A 279 -5.32 7.35 -2.29
C PHE A 279 -5.10 6.53 -3.57
N SER A 280 -3.93 6.62 -4.16
CA SER A 280 -3.59 5.88 -5.39
C SER A 280 -3.47 4.37 -5.14
N GLN A 281 -2.89 3.96 -4.02
CA GLN A 281 -2.78 2.54 -3.65
C GLN A 281 -4.14 1.90 -3.39
N THR A 282 -5.07 2.63 -2.78
CA THR A 282 -6.44 2.15 -2.54
C THR A 282 -7.16 1.90 -3.87
N MET A 283 -7.05 2.81 -4.82
CA MET A 283 -7.60 2.60 -6.17
C MET A 283 -6.96 1.39 -6.84
N MET A 284 -5.63 1.28 -6.80
CA MET A 284 -4.91 0.15 -7.40
C MET A 284 -5.33 -1.20 -6.80
N SER A 285 -5.63 -1.27 -5.52
CA SER A 285 -6.10 -2.52 -4.88
C SER A 285 -7.41 -3.02 -5.48
N ALA A 286 -8.29 -2.11 -5.92
CA ALA A 286 -9.56 -2.44 -6.56
C ALA A 286 -9.41 -2.81 -8.05
N VAL A 287 -8.42 -2.24 -8.75
CA VAL A 287 -8.21 -2.47 -10.19
C VAL A 287 -7.36 -3.71 -10.46
N ARG A 288 -6.42 -4.05 -9.58
CA ARG A 288 -5.48 -5.17 -9.74
C ARG A 288 -6.14 -6.50 -10.11
N PRO A 289 -7.21 -6.97 -9.42
CA PRO A 289 -7.86 -8.24 -9.79
C PRO A 289 -8.46 -8.21 -11.20
N GLN A 290 -8.98 -7.05 -11.64
CA GLN A 290 -9.55 -6.88 -12.97
C GLN A 290 -8.51 -7.02 -14.09
N ILE A 291 -7.32 -6.44 -13.90
CA ILE A 291 -6.18 -6.58 -14.83
C ILE A 291 -5.79 -8.06 -14.93
N MET A 292 -5.68 -8.76 -13.79
CA MET A 292 -5.29 -10.17 -13.73
C MET A 292 -6.34 -11.10 -14.37
N LYS A 293 -7.63 -10.85 -14.11
CA LYS A 293 -8.74 -11.59 -14.73
C LYS A 293 -8.81 -11.40 -16.24
N SER A 294 -8.62 -10.15 -16.71
CA SER A 294 -8.64 -9.87 -18.15
C SER A 294 -7.53 -10.61 -18.88
N GLU A 295 -6.34 -10.72 -18.29
CA GLU A 295 -5.25 -11.53 -18.86
C GLU A 295 -5.60 -13.02 -18.85
N GLY A 296 -6.17 -13.53 -17.76
CA GLY A 296 -6.62 -14.92 -17.65
C GLY A 296 -7.70 -15.27 -18.67
N ALA A 297 -8.61 -14.35 -18.97
CA ALA A 297 -9.66 -14.50 -19.99
C ALA A 297 -9.16 -14.37 -21.44
N ASN A 298 -7.84 -14.21 -21.67
CA ASN A 298 -7.24 -13.88 -22.98
C ASN A 298 -7.71 -12.54 -23.56
N GLU A 299 -8.27 -11.64 -22.74
CA GLU A 299 -8.68 -10.29 -23.13
C GLU A 299 -7.49 -9.32 -23.04
N ARG A 300 -6.39 -9.60 -23.74
CA ARG A 300 -5.12 -8.82 -23.68
C ARG A 300 -5.33 -7.32 -23.93
N LYS A 301 -6.15 -6.94 -24.89
CA LYS A 301 -6.45 -5.53 -25.19
C LYS A 301 -7.14 -4.83 -24.01
N ARG A 302 -8.03 -5.53 -23.31
CA ARG A 302 -8.70 -5.02 -22.11
C ARG A 302 -7.73 -4.91 -20.94
N MET A 303 -6.88 -5.90 -20.74
CA MET A 303 -5.84 -5.88 -19.70
C MET A 303 -4.91 -4.68 -19.89
N ILE A 304 -4.40 -4.45 -21.11
CA ILE A 304 -3.55 -3.30 -21.45
C ILE A 304 -4.28 -1.99 -21.14
N ARG A 305 -5.52 -1.82 -21.62
CA ARG A 305 -6.32 -0.61 -21.38
C ARG A 305 -6.48 -0.34 -19.89
N LEU A 306 -6.86 -1.34 -19.09
CA LEU A 306 -7.00 -1.19 -17.64
C LEU A 306 -5.68 -0.79 -16.98
N ALA A 307 -4.55 -1.36 -17.41
CA ALA A 307 -3.24 -1.02 -16.89
C ALA A 307 -2.83 0.44 -17.20
N LEU A 308 -3.04 0.89 -18.45
CA LEU A 308 -2.74 2.27 -18.86
C LEU A 308 -3.62 3.29 -18.13
N THR A 309 -4.93 3.03 -18.05
CA THR A 309 -5.87 3.85 -17.29
C THR A 309 -5.47 3.89 -15.81
N ALA A 310 -5.12 2.75 -15.21
CA ALA A 310 -4.66 2.69 -13.83
C ALA A 310 -3.40 3.51 -13.57
N ASN A 311 -2.44 3.55 -14.52
CA ASN A 311 -1.26 4.41 -14.43
C ASN A 311 -1.64 5.89 -14.38
N LYS A 312 -2.46 6.36 -15.34
CA LYS A 312 -2.92 7.75 -15.41
C LYS A 312 -3.64 8.16 -14.13
N PHE A 313 -4.63 7.35 -13.69
CA PHE A 313 -5.41 7.67 -12.50
C PHE A 313 -4.61 7.58 -11.19
N SER A 314 -3.62 6.66 -11.09
CA SER A 314 -2.71 6.64 -9.95
C SER A 314 -1.91 7.94 -9.87
N PHE A 315 -1.40 8.42 -11.00
CA PHE A 315 -0.71 9.70 -11.08
C PHE A 315 -1.64 10.87 -10.73
N TYR A 316 -2.84 10.91 -11.31
CA TYR A 316 -3.80 12.01 -11.06
C TYR A 316 -4.24 12.08 -9.61
N LEU A 317 -4.60 10.95 -9.01
CA LEU A 317 -5.01 10.91 -7.60
C LEU A 317 -3.88 11.31 -6.65
N PHE A 318 -2.67 10.83 -6.89
CA PHE A 318 -1.53 11.23 -6.08
C PHE A 318 -1.25 12.73 -6.25
N THR A 319 -1.17 13.21 -7.49
CA THR A 319 -0.80 14.60 -7.80
C THR A 319 -1.87 15.59 -7.35
N PHE A 320 -3.16 15.22 -7.40
CA PHE A 320 -4.26 16.05 -6.93
C PHE A 320 -4.06 16.52 -5.49
N PHE A 321 -3.59 15.61 -4.64
CA PHE A 321 -3.26 15.96 -3.25
C PHE A 321 -1.82 16.50 -3.11
N ALA A 322 -0.86 15.92 -3.80
CA ALA A 322 0.56 16.23 -3.63
C ALA A 322 0.94 17.63 -4.15
N LEU A 323 0.30 18.13 -5.22
CA LEU A 323 0.65 19.39 -5.83
C LEU A 323 0.44 20.61 -4.91
N PRO A 324 -0.74 20.82 -4.28
CA PRO A 324 -0.89 21.93 -3.34
C PRO A 324 0.06 21.79 -2.14
N PHE A 325 0.30 20.58 -1.62
CA PHE A 325 1.30 20.37 -0.57
C PHE A 325 2.72 20.76 -1.02
N PHE A 326 3.10 20.46 -2.26
CA PHE A 326 4.42 20.80 -2.80
C PHE A 326 4.73 22.29 -2.70
N PHE A 327 3.76 23.15 -3.02
CA PHE A 327 3.93 24.61 -2.96
C PHE A 327 3.78 25.17 -1.54
N THR A 328 2.86 24.66 -0.75
CA THR A 328 2.58 25.16 0.61
C THR A 328 3.35 24.41 1.71
N MET A 329 4.29 23.54 1.35
CA MET A 329 5.02 22.66 2.28
C MET A 329 5.63 23.39 3.49
N PRO A 330 6.27 24.58 3.34
CA PRO A 330 6.83 25.28 4.49
C PRO A 330 5.78 25.61 5.56
N PHE A 331 4.60 26.05 5.14
CA PHE A 331 3.50 26.37 6.06
C PHE A 331 2.89 25.12 6.68
N VAL A 332 2.66 24.09 5.88
CA VAL A 332 2.10 22.81 6.35
C VAL A 332 3.00 22.15 7.41
N LEU A 333 4.31 22.13 7.16
CA LEU A 333 5.26 21.59 8.14
C LEU A 333 5.29 22.43 9.42
N LYS A 334 5.25 23.76 9.32
CA LYS A 334 5.21 24.65 10.48
C LYS A 334 3.91 24.48 11.29
N LEU A 335 2.79 24.22 10.61
CA LEU A 335 1.51 23.96 11.26
C LEU A 335 1.50 22.63 12.02
N TRP A 336 2.10 21.59 11.43
CA TRP A 336 2.11 20.25 12.00
C TRP A 336 3.19 20.06 13.08
N LEU A 337 4.39 20.66 12.88
CA LEU A 337 5.54 20.48 13.74
C LEU A 337 5.86 21.78 14.49
N LYS A 338 6.12 21.68 15.80
CA LYS A 338 6.61 22.85 16.59
C LYS A 338 7.97 23.35 16.09
N HIS A 339 8.85 22.40 15.76
CA HIS A 339 10.18 22.67 15.20
C HIS A 339 10.33 21.85 13.92
N VAL A 340 10.53 22.54 12.80
CA VAL A 340 10.73 21.91 11.48
C VAL A 340 12.24 21.63 11.33
N PRO A 341 12.66 20.35 11.22
CA PRO A 341 14.06 20.03 10.97
C PRO A 341 14.56 20.62 9.65
N HIS A 342 15.83 21.00 9.62
CA HIS A 342 16.46 21.53 8.41
C HIS A 342 16.37 20.52 7.26
N PHE A 343 16.19 20.96 6.01
CA PHE A 343 15.97 20.16 4.80
C PHE A 343 14.63 19.41 4.71
N SER A 344 13.70 19.53 5.67
CA SER A 344 12.40 18.82 5.59
C SER A 344 11.59 19.22 4.37
N VAL A 345 11.58 20.49 3.98
CA VAL A 345 10.85 21.00 2.81
C VAL A 345 11.42 20.41 1.51
N GLU A 346 12.75 20.44 1.39
CA GLU A 346 13.49 19.94 0.23
C GLU A 346 13.29 18.43 0.06
N PHE A 347 13.39 17.65 1.14
CA PHE A 347 13.11 16.22 1.11
C PHE A 347 11.66 15.93 0.73
N CYS A 348 10.69 16.65 1.30
CA CYS A 348 9.27 16.46 0.94
C CYS A 348 9.05 16.70 -0.56
N ARG A 349 9.57 17.78 -1.11
CA ARG A 349 9.46 18.09 -2.54
C ARG A 349 10.15 17.05 -3.42
N ALA A 350 11.38 16.66 -3.08
CA ALA A 350 12.13 15.65 -3.83
C ALA A 350 11.42 14.28 -3.82
N ILE A 351 10.89 13.85 -2.66
CA ILE A 351 10.15 12.58 -2.53
C ILE A 351 8.82 12.63 -3.29
N ILE A 352 8.11 13.78 -3.29
CA ILE A 352 6.89 13.94 -4.10
C ILE A 352 7.20 13.75 -5.58
N LEU A 353 8.26 14.37 -6.12
CA LEU A 353 8.68 14.20 -7.51
C LEU A 353 9.04 12.75 -7.84
N LEU A 354 9.82 12.10 -6.98
CA LEU A 354 10.15 10.68 -7.12
C LEU A 354 8.89 9.80 -7.14
N THR A 355 7.93 10.10 -6.27
CA THR A 355 6.71 9.32 -6.17
C THR A 355 5.79 9.53 -7.36
N MET A 356 5.72 10.74 -7.95
CA MET A 356 5.01 10.98 -9.22
C MET A 356 5.49 10.02 -10.32
N MET A 357 6.81 9.83 -10.46
CA MET A 357 7.38 8.87 -11.42
C MET A 357 7.00 7.43 -11.10
N ASN A 358 6.96 7.05 -9.81
CA ASN A 358 6.52 5.71 -9.41
C ASN A 358 5.04 5.45 -9.74
N GLN A 359 4.16 6.45 -9.57
CA GLN A 359 2.71 6.30 -9.84
C GLN A 359 2.41 5.94 -11.29
N ILE A 360 3.16 6.49 -12.25
CA ILE A 360 2.99 6.22 -13.68
C ILE A 360 3.26 4.73 -14.03
N ASN A 361 3.95 3.99 -13.16
CA ASN A 361 4.35 2.62 -13.41
C ASN A 361 3.49 1.56 -12.68
N MET A 362 2.53 1.95 -11.83
CA MET A 362 1.78 1.00 -10.97
C MET A 362 0.92 0.00 -11.76
N GLY A 363 0.21 0.48 -12.77
CA GLY A 363 -0.61 -0.38 -13.63
C GLY A 363 0.25 -1.27 -14.53
N LEU A 364 1.37 -0.74 -15.06
CA LEU A 364 2.32 -1.49 -15.87
C LEU A 364 2.93 -2.65 -15.07
N MET A 365 3.38 -2.39 -13.84
CA MET A 365 3.85 -3.45 -12.94
C MET A 365 2.77 -4.51 -12.73
N THR A 366 1.52 -4.11 -12.52
CA THR A 366 0.40 -5.04 -12.34
C THR A 366 0.12 -5.86 -13.60
N ALA A 367 0.24 -5.28 -14.80
CA ALA A 367 0.11 -6.00 -16.05
C ALA A 367 1.23 -7.04 -16.25
N VAL A 368 2.47 -6.69 -15.94
CA VAL A 368 3.61 -7.64 -15.97
C VAL A 368 3.40 -8.78 -14.96
N GLN A 369 2.87 -8.48 -13.77
CA GLN A 369 2.47 -9.49 -12.79
C GLN A 369 1.36 -10.39 -13.34
N ALA A 370 0.34 -9.85 -14.00
CA ALA A 370 -0.74 -10.62 -14.60
C ALA A 370 -0.24 -11.60 -15.67
N ILE A 371 0.68 -11.16 -16.54
CA ILE A 371 1.35 -11.99 -17.54
C ILE A 371 2.21 -13.09 -16.89
N GLY A 372 2.76 -12.84 -15.71
CA GLY A 372 3.55 -13.80 -14.94
C GLY A 372 5.07 -13.74 -15.19
N LYS A 373 5.55 -12.92 -16.13
CA LYS A 373 6.98 -12.81 -16.46
C LYS A 373 7.67 -11.72 -15.65
N ILE A 374 7.70 -11.87 -14.30
CA ILE A 374 8.20 -10.83 -13.40
C ILE A 374 9.70 -10.89 -13.11
N LYS A 375 10.38 -12.03 -13.40
CA LYS A 375 11.79 -12.25 -13.05
C LYS A 375 12.68 -11.11 -13.56
N VAL A 376 12.74 -10.92 -14.88
CA VAL A 376 13.59 -9.89 -15.51
C VAL A 376 13.18 -8.49 -15.05
N TYR A 377 11.87 -8.26 -14.96
CA TYR A 377 11.33 -6.98 -14.46
C TYR A 377 11.86 -6.63 -13.07
N GLN A 378 11.79 -7.57 -12.13
CA GLN A 378 12.23 -7.33 -10.75
C GLN A 378 13.75 -7.23 -10.64
N MET A 379 14.50 -8.06 -11.39
CA MET A 379 15.97 -7.99 -11.40
C MET A 379 16.47 -6.63 -11.87
N VAL A 380 15.98 -6.15 -13.02
CA VAL A 380 16.47 -4.91 -13.63
C VAL A 380 15.94 -3.69 -12.85
N ALA A 381 14.63 -3.61 -12.61
CA ALA A 381 14.06 -2.48 -11.88
C ALA A 381 14.56 -2.40 -10.43
N GLY A 382 14.66 -3.54 -9.73
CA GLY A 382 15.21 -3.61 -8.38
C GLY A 382 16.70 -3.30 -8.34
N GLY A 383 17.48 -3.80 -9.30
CA GLY A 383 18.90 -3.48 -9.43
C GLY A 383 19.16 -1.99 -9.65
N ILE A 384 18.40 -1.36 -10.56
CA ILE A 384 18.47 0.10 -10.79
C ILE A 384 18.16 0.87 -9.50
N GLN A 385 17.14 0.46 -8.74
CA GLN A 385 16.79 1.10 -7.48
C GLN A 385 17.92 1.04 -6.45
N LEU A 386 18.63 -0.08 -6.35
CA LEU A 386 19.77 -0.22 -5.41
C LEU A 386 20.97 0.64 -5.79
N LEU A 387 21.15 0.97 -7.07
CA LEU A 387 22.21 1.90 -7.50
C LEU A 387 22.07 3.31 -6.90
N THR A 388 20.91 3.65 -6.35
CA THR A 388 20.72 4.89 -5.59
C THR A 388 21.75 5.03 -4.46
N LEU A 389 22.10 3.93 -3.79
CA LEU A 389 23.03 3.98 -2.65
C LEU A 389 24.44 4.34 -3.08
N PRO A 390 25.13 3.57 -3.96
CA PRO A 390 26.49 3.90 -4.36
C PRO A 390 26.59 5.26 -5.07
N ILE A 391 25.66 5.57 -5.98
CA ILE A 391 25.68 6.84 -6.70
C ILE A 391 25.38 8.01 -5.74
N GLY A 392 24.38 7.86 -4.87
CA GLY A 392 24.05 8.85 -3.87
C GLY A 392 25.22 9.14 -2.91
N ILE A 393 25.93 8.10 -2.45
CA ILE A 393 27.14 8.27 -1.63
C ILE A 393 28.21 9.10 -2.36
N VAL A 394 28.43 8.88 -3.66
CA VAL A 394 29.37 9.67 -4.46
C VAL A 394 28.95 11.14 -4.48
N PHE A 395 27.68 11.46 -4.74
CA PHE A 395 27.19 12.83 -4.75
C PHE A 395 27.37 13.51 -3.38
N LEU A 396 27.07 12.79 -2.28
CA LEU A 396 27.26 13.35 -0.94
C LEU A 396 28.72 13.58 -0.59
N LYS A 397 29.64 12.69 -1.02
CA LYS A 397 31.09 12.89 -0.89
C LYS A 397 31.62 14.08 -1.68
N LEU A 398 30.99 14.40 -2.81
CA LEU A 398 31.32 15.59 -3.62
C LEU A 398 30.76 16.88 -3.04
N GLY A 399 30.10 16.85 -1.87
CA GLY A 399 29.59 18.03 -1.19
C GLY A 399 28.22 18.50 -1.63
N PHE A 400 27.47 17.70 -2.42
CA PHE A 400 26.09 18.02 -2.76
C PHE A 400 25.18 17.94 -1.52
N PRO A 401 24.09 18.74 -1.47
CA PRO A 401 23.19 18.79 -0.33
C PRO A 401 22.46 17.45 -0.12
N PRO A 402 21.97 17.15 1.11
CA PRO A 402 21.47 15.83 1.48
C PRO A 402 20.29 15.32 0.62
N GLN A 403 19.43 16.21 0.11
CA GLN A 403 18.33 15.83 -0.78
C GLN A 403 18.79 15.32 -2.15
N SER A 404 20.05 15.51 -2.54
CA SER A 404 20.60 15.03 -3.82
C SER A 404 20.48 13.52 -3.98
N ILE A 405 20.55 12.72 -2.90
CA ILE A 405 20.36 11.28 -2.94
C ILE A 405 18.94 10.89 -3.41
N ILE A 406 17.93 11.72 -3.11
CA ILE A 406 16.55 11.51 -3.59
C ILE A 406 16.44 11.93 -5.05
N LEU A 407 17.14 12.98 -5.48
CA LEU A 407 17.21 13.36 -6.90
C LEU A 407 17.91 12.28 -7.75
N VAL A 408 18.96 11.66 -7.22
CA VAL A 408 19.57 10.46 -7.84
C VAL A 408 18.54 9.35 -7.97
N SER A 409 17.74 9.08 -6.92
CA SER A 409 16.65 8.10 -6.99
C SER A 409 15.61 8.46 -8.08
N PHE A 410 15.28 9.75 -8.24
CA PHE A 410 14.36 10.23 -9.28
C PHE A 410 14.90 9.97 -10.70
N VAL A 411 16.17 10.26 -10.95
CA VAL A 411 16.82 9.99 -12.24
C VAL A 411 16.84 8.49 -12.54
N LEU A 412 17.23 7.67 -11.55
CA LEU A 412 17.25 6.21 -11.68
C LEU A 412 15.86 5.63 -11.89
N GLU A 413 14.83 6.17 -11.24
CA GLU A 413 13.45 5.75 -11.47
C GLU A 413 12.97 6.14 -12.88
N THR A 414 13.41 7.28 -13.41
CA THR A 414 13.14 7.67 -14.79
C THR A 414 13.77 6.68 -15.78
N ILE A 415 15.04 6.29 -15.56
CA ILE A 415 15.71 5.25 -16.34
C ILE A 415 14.97 3.91 -16.24
N SER A 416 14.57 3.54 -15.02
CA SER A 416 13.77 2.32 -14.78
C SER A 416 12.42 2.38 -15.50
N THR A 417 11.78 3.56 -15.59
CA THR A 417 10.53 3.75 -16.35
C THR A 417 10.73 3.48 -17.83
N VAL A 418 11.82 3.98 -18.42
CA VAL A 418 12.16 3.69 -19.81
C VAL A 418 12.34 2.18 -20.03
N PHE A 419 13.11 1.51 -19.18
CA PHE A 419 13.24 0.04 -19.23
C PHE A 419 11.87 -0.65 -19.17
N ARG A 420 11.00 -0.25 -18.23
CA ARG A 420 9.67 -0.83 -18.04
C ARG A 420 8.79 -0.67 -19.29
N MET A 421 8.87 0.45 -19.99
CA MET A 421 8.14 0.69 -21.25
C MET A 421 8.57 -0.30 -22.33
N PHE A 422 9.88 -0.46 -22.56
CA PHE A 422 10.41 -1.41 -23.53
C PHE A 422 10.09 -2.86 -23.15
N TYR A 423 10.20 -3.21 -21.87
CA TYR A 423 9.85 -4.55 -21.40
C TYR A 423 8.36 -4.85 -21.57
N PHE A 424 7.50 -3.87 -21.30
CA PHE A 424 6.07 -4.00 -21.52
C PHE A 424 5.72 -4.17 -23.02
N ASN A 425 6.36 -3.39 -23.90
CA ASN A 425 6.25 -3.56 -25.35
C ASN A 425 6.66 -4.97 -25.78
N HIS A 426 7.80 -5.47 -25.30
CA HIS A 426 8.26 -6.84 -25.58
C HIS A 426 7.24 -7.92 -25.17
N LEU A 427 6.53 -7.72 -24.06
CA LEU A 427 5.55 -8.69 -23.56
C LEU A 427 4.17 -8.59 -24.21
N THR A 428 3.78 -7.41 -24.67
CA THR A 428 2.39 -7.12 -25.09
C THR A 428 2.24 -6.68 -26.53
N GLY A 429 3.33 -6.28 -27.18
CA GLY A 429 3.31 -5.61 -28.47
C GLY A 429 2.79 -4.17 -28.44
N TYR A 430 2.49 -3.61 -27.26
CA TYR A 430 1.98 -2.23 -27.15
C TYR A 430 3.11 -1.23 -27.46
N PRO A 431 2.93 -0.29 -28.43
CA PRO A 431 4.01 0.60 -28.87
C PRO A 431 4.53 1.51 -27.76
N VAL A 432 5.85 1.60 -27.62
CA VAL A 432 6.51 2.46 -26.61
C VAL A 432 6.12 3.92 -26.78
N ILE A 433 6.03 4.39 -28.03
CA ILE A 433 5.66 5.78 -28.32
C ILE A 433 4.21 6.10 -27.88
N ASP A 434 3.29 5.15 -28.02
CA ASP A 434 1.91 5.32 -27.59
C ASP A 434 1.82 5.34 -26.07
N TYR A 435 2.61 4.51 -25.38
CA TYR A 435 2.72 4.58 -23.93
C TYR A 435 3.25 5.95 -23.49
N PHE A 436 4.32 6.42 -24.11
CA PHE A 436 4.90 7.72 -23.80
C PHE A 436 3.89 8.85 -24.01
N LYS A 437 3.20 8.90 -25.14
CA LYS A 437 2.21 9.93 -25.47
C LYS A 437 0.98 9.87 -24.56
N ASN A 438 0.38 8.66 -24.44
CA ASN A 438 -0.93 8.51 -23.80
C ASN A 438 -0.87 8.41 -22.28
N VAL A 439 0.29 8.07 -21.70
CA VAL A 439 0.44 7.95 -20.24
C VAL A 439 1.37 9.03 -19.70
N ILE A 440 2.63 9.06 -20.14
CA ILE A 440 3.63 9.97 -19.56
C ILE A 440 3.33 11.42 -19.94
N LEU A 441 3.32 11.68 -21.25
CA LEU A 441 3.17 13.04 -21.75
C LEU A 441 1.82 13.65 -21.37
N SER A 442 0.71 12.90 -21.52
CA SER A 442 -0.62 13.38 -21.12
C SER A 442 -0.70 13.67 -19.62
N SER A 443 -0.08 12.84 -18.77
CA SER A 443 -0.06 13.04 -17.32
C SER A 443 0.71 14.31 -16.91
N PHE A 444 1.89 14.53 -17.48
CA PHE A 444 2.69 15.72 -17.19
C PHE A 444 2.11 16.99 -17.83
N LEU A 445 1.57 16.90 -19.05
CA LEU A 445 0.91 18.05 -19.69
C LEU A 445 -0.34 18.49 -18.93
N SER A 446 -1.11 17.59 -18.34
CA SER A 446 -2.24 17.95 -17.48
C SER A 446 -1.83 18.62 -16.17
N LEU A 447 -0.61 18.32 -15.68
CA LEU A 447 -0.06 18.95 -14.47
C LEU A 447 0.42 20.38 -14.70
N LEU A 448 1.02 20.69 -15.86
CA LEU A 448 1.70 21.96 -16.12
C LEU A 448 0.82 23.21 -15.93
N PRO A 449 -0.40 23.32 -16.50
CA PRO A 449 -1.23 24.50 -16.32
C PRO A 449 -1.55 24.78 -14.85
N THR A 450 -1.82 23.71 -14.10
CA THR A 450 -2.12 23.82 -12.67
C THR A 450 -0.89 24.22 -11.87
N ALA A 451 0.29 23.63 -12.16
CA ALA A 451 1.53 23.97 -11.49
C ALA A 451 1.91 25.45 -11.73
N ILE A 452 1.75 25.92 -12.96
CA ILE A 452 1.98 27.33 -13.32
C ILE A 452 1.01 28.25 -12.55
N LEU A 453 -0.29 27.95 -12.58
CA LEU A 453 -1.31 28.73 -11.88
C LEU A 453 -1.01 28.81 -10.37
N VAL A 454 -0.74 27.67 -9.74
CA VAL A 454 -0.45 27.59 -8.31
C VAL A 454 0.85 28.29 -7.96
N TYR A 455 1.88 28.23 -8.82
CA TYR A 455 3.13 28.97 -8.64
C TYR A 455 2.88 30.48 -8.54
N PHE A 456 2.04 31.05 -9.41
CA PHE A 456 1.73 32.47 -9.39
C PHE A 456 0.80 32.88 -8.24
N ILE A 457 -0.11 32.01 -7.81
CA ILE A 457 -1.04 32.30 -6.70
C ILE A 457 -0.32 32.15 -5.34
N ASN A 458 0.61 31.20 -5.24
CA ASN A 458 1.26 30.93 -3.96
C ASN A 458 2.09 32.13 -3.47
N GLY A 459 1.77 32.61 -2.28
CA GLY A 459 2.44 33.75 -1.67
C GLY A 459 1.80 35.12 -1.98
N GLN A 460 0.72 35.17 -2.77
CA GLN A 460 0.00 36.43 -3.05
C GLN A 460 -0.79 36.94 -1.81
N PHE A 461 -1.09 36.05 -0.88
CA PHE A 461 -1.85 36.39 0.32
C PHE A 461 -0.92 36.44 1.53
N SER A 462 -0.95 37.54 2.27
CA SER A 462 -0.18 37.74 3.50
C SER A 462 -0.61 36.76 4.62
N ASN A 463 -1.88 36.38 4.66
CA ASN A 463 -2.39 35.39 5.59
C ASN A 463 -2.12 33.97 5.08
N SER A 464 -1.28 33.23 5.79
CA SER A 464 -0.87 31.87 5.42
C SER A 464 -2.03 30.85 5.34
N TRP A 465 -3.09 31.03 6.13
CA TRP A 465 -4.29 30.18 6.07
C TRP A 465 -5.11 30.45 4.80
N ILE A 466 -5.30 31.73 4.46
CA ILE A 466 -5.99 32.13 3.22
C ILE A 466 -5.20 31.60 2.02
N ASN A 467 -3.87 31.79 2.02
CA ASN A 467 -3.00 31.26 0.97
C ASN A 467 -3.15 29.74 0.83
N LEU A 468 -3.17 28.98 1.93
CA LEU A 468 -3.37 27.53 1.91
C LEU A 468 -4.72 27.16 1.26
N ILE A 469 -5.82 27.75 1.72
CA ILE A 469 -7.17 27.46 1.21
C ILE A 469 -7.27 27.79 -0.27
N VAL A 470 -6.77 28.96 -0.69
CA VAL A 470 -6.80 29.40 -2.08
C VAL A 470 -5.97 28.48 -2.97
N VAL A 471 -4.74 28.13 -2.54
CA VAL A 471 -3.87 27.22 -3.29
C VAL A 471 -4.51 25.83 -3.43
N PHE A 472 -5.09 25.26 -2.37
CA PHE A 472 -5.77 23.95 -2.44
C PHE A 472 -7.01 24.00 -3.36
N SER A 473 -7.83 25.04 -3.24
CA SER A 473 -9.05 25.17 -4.06
C SER A 473 -8.70 25.43 -5.53
N ALA A 474 -7.78 26.35 -5.81
CA ALA A 474 -7.34 26.66 -7.17
C ALA A 474 -6.64 25.46 -7.82
N SER A 475 -5.75 24.77 -7.07
CA SER A 475 -5.10 23.53 -7.53
C SER A 475 -6.13 22.45 -7.85
N GLY A 476 -7.07 22.19 -6.94
CA GLY A 476 -8.09 21.16 -7.14
C GLY A 476 -8.96 21.42 -8.36
N LEU A 477 -9.51 22.63 -8.49
CA LEU A 477 -10.38 23.00 -9.61
C LEU A 477 -9.62 23.01 -10.95
N SER A 478 -8.48 23.69 -11.02
CA SER A 478 -7.71 23.79 -12.26
C SER A 478 -7.17 22.44 -12.71
N TYR A 479 -6.76 21.58 -11.77
CA TYR A 479 -6.26 20.26 -12.11
C TYR A 479 -7.36 19.32 -12.62
N LEU A 480 -8.55 19.36 -12.05
CA LEU A 480 -9.70 18.61 -12.58
C LEU A 480 -10.05 19.05 -14.00
N ILE A 481 -10.01 20.35 -14.28
CA ILE A 481 -10.22 20.91 -15.62
C ILE A 481 -9.11 20.42 -16.57
N ALA A 482 -7.85 20.53 -16.16
CA ALA A 482 -6.71 20.10 -16.97
C ALA A 482 -6.73 18.58 -17.24
N ILE A 483 -7.09 17.75 -16.26
CA ILE A 483 -7.29 16.31 -16.45
C ILE A 483 -8.37 16.06 -17.51
N TYR A 484 -9.52 16.74 -17.42
CA TYR A 484 -10.63 16.51 -18.36
C TYR A 484 -10.26 16.86 -19.81
N PHE A 485 -9.59 18.00 -20.02
CA PHE A 485 -9.27 18.47 -21.37
C PHE A 485 -7.97 17.89 -21.96
N ILE A 486 -6.96 17.64 -21.14
CA ILE A 486 -5.62 17.23 -21.59
C ILE A 486 -5.31 15.78 -21.20
N GLY A 487 -5.71 15.38 -19.99
CA GLY A 487 -5.30 14.10 -19.40
C GLY A 487 -6.12 12.91 -19.87
N LEU A 488 -7.41 13.09 -20.15
CA LEU A 488 -8.33 12.02 -20.54
C LEU A 488 -8.41 11.90 -22.05
N ASP A 489 -8.25 10.67 -22.56
CA ASP A 489 -8.58 10.33 -23.93
C ASP A 489 -10.11 10.12 -24.10
N ASP A 490 -10.57 9.97 -25.35
CA ASP A 490 -12.01 9.82 -25.64
C ASP A 490 -12.59 8.55 -24.98
N ASN A 491 -11.82 7.48 -24.85
CA ASN A 491 -12.25 6.27 -24.17
C ASN A 491 -12.43 6.49 -22.66
N ASP A 492 -11.52 7.25 -22.04
CA ASP A 492 -11.60 7.62 -20.63
C ASP A 492 -12.83 8.52 -20.40
N LYS A 493 -13.08 9.52 -21.28
CA LYS A 493 -14.28 10.41 -21.22
C LYS A 493 -15.58 9.62 -21.34
N LEU A 494 -15.68 8.73 -22.32
CA LEU A 494 -16.84 7.83 -22.47
C LEU A 494 -17.05 6.95 -21.24
N MET A 495 -15.98 6.51 -20.58
CA MET A 495 -16.07 5.78 -19.33
C MET A 495 -16.70 6.64 -18.23
N PHE A 496 -16.29 7.90 -18.08
CA PHE A 496 -16.87 8.83 -17.11
C PHE A 496 -18.34 9.15 -17.41
N GLU A 497 -18.70 9.37 -18.66
CA GLU A 497 -20.09 9.62 -19.06
C GLU A 497 -21.00 8.45 -18.68
N ARG A 498 -20.59 7.22 -18.96
CA ARG A 498 -21.33 6.00 -18.57
C ARG A 498 -21.49 5.88 -17.06
N LEU A 499 -20.46 6.27 -16.30
CA LEU A 499 -20.52 6.30 -14.84
C LEU A 499 -21.50 7.35 -14.34
N TYR A 500 -21.44 8.56 -14.87
CA TYR A 500 -22.34 9.65 -14.51
C TYR A 500 -23.80 9.27 -14.81
N GLN A 501 -24.08 8.72 -15.99
CA GLN A 501 -25.41 8.22 -16.36
C GLN A 501 -25.88 7.09 -15.42
N SER A 502 -25.00 6.15 -15.08
CA SER A 502 -25.34 5.06 -14.14
C SER A 502 -25.67 5.60 -12.74
N PHE A 503 -24.93 6.58 -12.27
CA PHE A 503 -25.16 7.22 -10.97
C PHE A 503 -26.47 8.04 -10.96
N ARG A 504 -26.70 8.85 -11.98
CA ARG A 504 -27.93 9.62 -12.17
C ARG A 504 -29.16 8.72 -12.21
N ASN A 505 -29.10 7.62 -12.96
CA ASN A 505 -30.20 6.64 -13.05
C ASN A 505 -30.50 5.94 -11.72
N LYS A 506 -29.48 5.72 -10.86
CA LYS A 506 -29.70 5.20 -9.51
C LYS A 506 -30.35 6.19 -8.58
N LEU A 507 -29.96 7.46 -8.64
CA LEU A 507 -30.57 8.52 -7.84
C LEU A 507 -32.04 8.74 -8.24
N SER A 508 -32.34 8.78 -9.54
CA SER A 508 -33.71 8.92 -10.04
C SER A 508 -34.63 7.74 -9.69
N ARG A 509 -34.09 6.50 -9.65
CA ARG A 509 -34.86 5.33 -9.20
C ARG A 509 -35.13 5.36 -7.70
N LYS A 510 -34.20 5.87 -6.88
CA LYS A 510 -34.37 5.99 -5.43
C LYS A 510 -35.37 7.10 -5.06
N SER A 511 -35.39 8.22 -5.82
CA SER A 511 -36.41 9.25 -5.70
C SER A 511 -37.82 8.71 -6.01
N LYS A 512 -37.99 8.01 -7.13
CA LYS A 512 -39.28 7.41 -7.51
C LYS A 512 -39.74 6.27 -6.59
N SER A 513 -38.82 5.59 -5.89
CA SER A 513 -39.18 4.59 -4.88
C SER A 513 -39.70 5.24 -3.58
N ASN A 514 -39.12 6.37 -3.19
CA ASN A 514 -39.57 7.10 -2.00
C ASN A 514 -40.91 7.85 -2.23
N GLU A 515 -41.19 8.29 -3.47
CA GLU A 515 -42.50 8.87 -3.83
C GLU A 515 -43.63 7.83 -3.90
N LYS A 516 -43.33 6.54 -4.03
CA LYS A 516 -44.33 5.46 -4.00
C LYS A 516 -44.60 4.88 -2.60
N THR A 517 -43.77 5.27 -1.62
CA THR A 517 -43.90 4.84 -0.22
C THR A 517 -44.34 5.96 0.73
N ALA A 518 -44.50 7.19 0.21
CA ALA A 518 -45.17 8.31 0.86
C ALA A 518 -46.59 8.46 0.29
#